data_82112dbec76cf43a2b7c85d6d5312574
#
_entry.id   82112dbec76cf43a2b7c85d6d5312574
#
_cell.length_a   1.000
_cell.length_b   1.000
_cell.length_c   1.000
_cell.angle_alpha   90.00
_cell.angle_beta   90.00
_cell.angle_gamma   90.00
#
_symmetry.space_group_name_H-M   'P 1'
#
loop_
_entity.id
_entity.type
_entity.pdbx_description
1 polymer ?
#
loop_
_entity_poly.entity_id
_entity_poly.type
_entity_poly.pdbx_seq_one_letter_code
_entity_poly.pdbx_strand_id
1 'polypeptide(L)'
;MLLVAGIGGSYLGARAVVEAVKGLYHNDTEDGLKIYFCGNTISPTYLNDIIKVTKGKRFSINVISKSGTTTETALAFRVLRKLLEDSVGPEEANKRIYATTDRAKGTLKQLADAQGWPTFVVPDDVGGRYSVLT
;
A
#
# COMPACT_ATOMS: atom_id res chain seq x y z
N MET A 1 -3.57 -11.48 3.36
CA MET A 1 -4.20 -10.19 2.99
C MET A 1 -3.13 -9.23 2.50
N LEU A 2 -3.42 -8.41 1.50
CA LEU A 2 -2.55 -7.34 1.02
C LEU A 2 -3.25 -5.99 1.20
N LEU A 3 -2.58 -5.04 1.84
CA LEU A 3 -3.01 -3.65 1.94
C LEU A 3 -2.20 -2.82 0.95
N VAL A 4 -2.87 -2.12 0.05
CA VAL A 4 -2.24 -1.25 -0.95
C VAL A 4 -2.48 0.20 -0.53
N ALA A 5 -1.43 0.86 -0.07
CA ALA A 5 -1.47 2.25 0.39
C ALA A 5 -1.02 3.20 -0.73
N GLY A 6 -1.97 3.91 -1.35
CA GLY A 6 -1.70 4.82 -2.46
C GLY A 6 -2.88 5.72 -2.77
N ILE A 7 -2.67 6.75 -3.60
CA ILE A 7 -3.70 7.69 -4.05
C ILE A 7 -3.59 7.93 -5.56
N GLY A 8 -4.69 8.24 -6.22
CA GLY A 8 -4.73 8.57 -7.65
C GLY A 8 -4.22 7.42 -8.52
N GLY A 9 -3.30 7.70 -9.43
CA GLY A 9 -2.69 6.72 -10.31
C GLY A 9 -2.00 5.56 -9.59
N SER A 10 -1.60 5.76 -8.34
CA SER A 10 -0.92 4.74 -7.54
C SER A 10 -1.84 3.61 -7.03
N TYR A 11 -3.17 3.74 -7.16
CA TYR A 11 -4.07 2.67 -6.76
C TYR A 11 -5.22 2.42 -7.73
N LEU A 12 -5.69 3.45 -8.46
CA LEU A 12 -6.89 3.34 -9.29
C LEU A 12 -6.78 2.29 -10.39
N GLY A 13 -5.63 2.18 -11.03
CA GLY A 13 -5.43 1.19 -12.08
C GLY A 13 -5.42 -0.24 -11.56
N ALA A 14 -4.66 -0.50 -10.52
CA ALA A 14 -4.64 -1.82 -9.88
C ALA A 14 -6.03 -2.21 -9.36
N ARG A 15 -6.74 -1.26 -8.73
CA ARG A 15 -8.11 -1.46 -8.27
C ARG A 15 -9.06 -1.77 -9.42
N ALA A 16 -9.02 -0.99 -10.49
CA ALA A 16 -9.87 -1.20 -11.67
C ALA A 16 -9.67 -2.59 -12.28
N VAL A 17 -8.42 -3.05 -12.41
CA VAL A 17 -8.12 -4.39 -12.93
C VAL A 17 -8.63 -5.48 -11.98
N VAL A 18 -8.37 -5.36 -10.69
CA VAL A 18 -8.83 -6.33 -9.70
C VAL A 18 -10.35 -6.42 -9.70
N GLU A 19 -11.06 -5.29 -9.67
CA GLU A 19 -12.53 -5.26 -9.68
C GLU A 19 -13.13 -5.74 -11.01
N ALA A 20 -12.48 -5.47 -12.14
CA ALA A 20 -12.94 -5.95 -13.44
C ALA A 20 -12.80 -7.47 -13.60
N VAL A 21 -11.73 -8.06 -13.06
CA VAL A 21 -11.45 -9.50 -13.20
C VAL A 21 -12.14 -10.32 -12.13
N LYS A 22 -12.16 -9.81 -10.89
CA LYS A 22 -12.64 -10.54 -9.71
C LYS A 22 -14.02 -10.09 -9.19
N GLY A 23 -14.51 -8.96 -9.66
CA GLY A 23 -15.74 -8.34 -9.17
C GLY A 23 -15.52 -7.44 -7.93
N LEU A 24 -16.50 -6.58 -7.68
CA LEU A 24 -16.45 -5.58 -6.59
C LEU A 24 -16.35 -6.22 -5.19
N TYR A 25 -16.96 -7.38 -5.02
CA TYR A 25 -17.07 -8.07 -3.73
C TYR A 25 -16.12 -9.26 -3.62
N HIS A 26 -15.06 -9.29 -4.43
CA HIS A 26 -14.09 -10.41 -4.47
C HIS A 26 -13.50 -10.77 -3.10
N ASN A 27 -13.39 -9.81 -2.20
CA ASN A 27 -12.91 -10.06 -0.83
C ASN A 27 -13.89 -10.90 0.02
N ASP A 28 -15.16 -10.94 -0.33
CA ASP A 28 -16.20 -11.67 0.41
C ASP A 28 -16.62 -12.96 -0.29
N THR A 29 -16.52 -12.99 -1.62
CA THR A 29 -17.06 -14.09 -2.45
C THR A 29 -16.02 -15.10 -2.91
N GLU A 30 -14.73 -14.75 -2.90
CA GLU A 30 -13.65 -15.63 -3.35
C GLU A 30 -12.74 -16.06 -2.22
N ASP A 31 -12.26 -17.28 -2.28
CA ASP A 31 -11.14 -17.75 -1.48
C ASP A 31 -9.82 -17.22 -2.04
N GLY A 32 -8.83 -16.99 -1.18
CA GLY A 32 -7.49 -16.58 -1.58
C GLY A 32 -7.06 -15.22 -1.03
N LEU A 33 -6.26 -14.48 -1.80
CA LEU A 33 -5.68 -13.23 -1.35
C LEU A 33 -6.71 -12.11 -1.31
N LYS A 34 -7.03 -11.65 -0.11
CA LYS A 34 -7.87 -10.46 0.09
C LYS A 34 -7.02 -9.20 -0.14
N ILE A 35 -7.52 -8.25 -0.95
CA ILE A 35 -6.83 -7.01 -1.31
C ILE A 35 -7.68 -5.82 -0.87
N TYR A 36 -7.09 -4.93 -0.08
CA TYR A 36 -7.74 -3.70 0.35
C TYR A 36 -6.89 -2.50 -0.04
N PHE A 37 -7.54 -1.49 -0.60
CA PHE A 37 -6.91 -0.24 -1.00
C PHE A 37 -7.13 0.82 0.08
N CYS A 38 -6.09 1.58 0.42
CA CYS A 38 -6.11 2.61 1.45
C CYS A 38 -5.13 3.75 1.12
N GLY A 39 -5.08 4.79 1.95
CA GLY A 39 -4.16 5.92 1.73
C GLY A 39 -4.61 6.91 0.64
N ASN A 40 -5.85 6.82 0.20
CA ASN A 40 -6.47 7.74 -0.76
C ASN A 40 -7.34 8.82 -0.08
N THR A 41 -7.35 8.85 1.24
CA THR A 41 -8.08 9.81 2.05
C THR A 41 -7.41 9.95 3.42
N ILE A 42 -7.61 11.11 4.05
CA ILE A 42 -7.21 11.39 5.43
C ILE A 42 -8.33 11.08 6.45
N SER A 43 -9.44 10.49 5.99
CA SER A 43 -10.58 10.19 6.86
C SER A 43 -10.19 9.16 7.95
N PRO A 44 -10.30 9.53 9.23
CA PRO A 44 -10.00 8.60 10.32
C PRO A 44 -11.00 7.44 10.37
N THR A 45 -12.25 7.66 9.97
CA THR A 45 -13.28 6.62 9.90
C THR A 45 -12.87 5.53 8.91
N TYR A 46 -12.46 5.93 7.70
CA TYR A 46 -12.02 4.98 6.68
C TYR A 46 -10.79 4.17 7.13
N LEU A 47 -9.80 4.83 7.72
CA LEU A 47 -8.60 4.16 8.22
C LEU A 47 -8.94 3.20 9.38
N ASN A 48 -9.87 3.59 10.26
CA ASN A 48 -10.32 2.75 11.36
C ASN A 48 -11.05 1.48 10.86
N ASP A 49 -11.78 1.56 9.76
CA ASP A 49 -12.41 0.38 9.16
C ASP A 49 -11.36 -0.59 8.58
N ILE A 50 -10.30 -0.08 7.96
CA ILE A 50 -9.14 -0.91 7.55
C ILE A 50 -8.48 -1.58 8.76
N ILE A 51 -8.29 -0.85 9.87
CA ILE A 51 -7.74 -1.42 11.11
C ILE A 51 -8.64 -2.56 11.64
N LYS A 52 -9.96 -2.38 11.65
CA LYS A 52 -10.90 -3.44 12.06
C LYS A 52 -10.79 -4.68 11.18
N VAL A 53 -10.70 -4.48 9.85
CA VAL A 53 -10.59 -5.59 8.89
C VAL A 53 -9.29 -6.38 9.07
N THR A 54 -8.21 -5.74 9.49
CA THR A 54 -6.90 -6.39 9.69
C THR A 54 -6.76 -7.09 11.04
N LYS A 55 -7.63 -6.79 12.01
CA LYS A 55 -7.54 -7.33 13.37
C LYS A 55 -7.50 -8.86 13.40
N GLY A 56 -6.44 -9.41 13.98
CA GLY A 56 -6.22 -10.86 14.08
C GLY A 56 -5.88 -11.57 12.76
N LYS A 57 -5.62 -10.83 11.70
CA LYS A 57 -5.28 -11.40 10.38
C LYS A 57 -3.82 -11.15 9.99
N ARG A 58 -3.26 -12.07 9.23
CA ARG A 58 -1.93 -11.87 8.62
C ARG A 58 -2.06 -10.98 7.39
N PHE A 59 -1.26 -9.93 7.33
CA PHE A 59 -1.26 -9.02 6.18
C PHE A 59 0.15 -8.57 5.80
N SER A 60 0.27 -8.09 4.58
CA SER A 60 1.43 -7.39 4.02
C SER A 60 0.99 -6.01 3.53
N ILE A 61 1.91 -5.09 3.39
CA ILE A 61 1.66 -3.72 2.93
C ILE A 61 2.47 -3.48 1.66
N ASN A 62 1.84 -2.95 0.61
CA ASN A 62 2.52 -2.29 -0.50
C ASN A 62 2.22 -0.79 -0.42
N VAL A 63 3.22 0.01 -0.09
CA VAL A 63 3.11 1.47 -0.09
C VAL A 63 3.58 2.01 -1.44
N ILE A 64 2.71 2.77 -2.10
CA ILE A 64 2.94 3.28 -3.45
C ILE A 64 2.96 4.81 -3.45
N SER A 65 4.13 5.38 -3.62
CA SER A 65 4.31 6.83 -3.74
C SER A 65 5.62 7.13 -4.45
N LYS A 66 5.58 7.77 -5.63
CA LYS A 66 6.79 8.11 -6.38
C LYS A 66 7.68 9.07 -5.58
N SER A 67 7.12 10.16 -5.05
CA SER A 67 7.88 11.14 -4.25
C SER A 67 8.15 10.70 -2.82
N GLY A 68 7.27 9.86 -2.26
CA GLY A 68 7.26 9.52 -0.83
C GLY A 68 6.70 10.62 0.08
N THR A 69 6.26 11.76 -0.47
CA THR A 69 5.79 12.93 0.29
C THR A 69 4.28 13.14 0.26
N THR A 70 3.54 12.25 -0.41
CA THR A 70 2.07 12.34 -0.47
C THR A 70 1.48 12.12 0.91
N THR A 71 0.84 13.14 1.45
CA THR A 71 0.39 13.20 2.86
C THR A 71 -0.57 12.07 3.21
N GLU A 72 -1.59 11.83 2.40
CA GLU A 72 -2.61 10.81 2.63
C GLU A 72 -2.00 9.41 2.73
N THR A 73 -1.16 9.07 1.76
CA THR A 73 -0.44 7.79 1.72
C THR A 73 0.53 7.64 2.88
N ALA A 74 1.26 8.71 3.22
CA ALA A 74 2.24 8.69 4.31
C ALA A 74 1.57 8.50 5.68
N LEU A 75 0.43 9.16 5.93
CA LEU A 75 -0.35 9.00 7.16
C LEU A 75 -0.90 7.58 7.29
N ALA A 76 -1.54 7.08 6.25
CA ALA A 76 -2.06 5.71 6.25
C ALA A 76 -0.94 4.70 6.47
N PHE A 77 0.17 4.84 5.74
CA PHE A 77 1.31 3.92 5.87
C PHE A 77 1.91 3.92 7.29
N ARG A 78 2.05 5.08 7.93
CA ARG A 78 2.53 5.14 9.32
C ARG A 78 1.67 4.31 10.27
N VAL A 79 0.36 4.46 10.17
CA VAL A 79 -0.59 3.74 11.03
C VAL A 79 -0.53 2.23 10.74
N LEU A 80 -0.55 1.84 9.46
CA LEU A 80 -0.53 0.44 9.06
C LEU A 80 0.80 -0.25 9.40
N ARG A 81 1.92 0.45 9.22
CA ARG A 81 3.24 -0.04 9.63
C ARG A 81 3.28 -0.31 11.12
N LYS A 82 2.85 0.66 11.95
CA LYS A 82 2.80 0.49 13.41
C LYS A 82 1.91 -0.71 13.80
N LEU A 83 0.75 -0.84 13.16
CA LEU A 83 -0.16 -1.97 13.40
C LEU A 83 0.51 -3.31 13.04
N LEU A 84 1.26 -3.37 11.95
CA LEU A 84 1.99 -4.56 11.54
C LEU A 84 3.12 -4.89 12.52
N GLU A 85 3.92 -3.89 12.91
CA GLU A 85 5.01 -4.03 13.89
C GLU A 85 4.48 -4.51 15.25
N ASP A 86 3.35 -3.98 15.70
CA ASP A 86 2.71 -4.41 16.96
C ASP A 86 2.17 -5.85 16.90
N SER A 87 1.79 -6.33 15.71
CA SER A 87 1.22 -7.67 15.54
C SER A 87 2.25 -8.78 15.40
N VAL A 88 3.40 -8.51 14.77
CA VAL A 88 4.39 -9.54 14.43
C VAL A 88 5.83 -9.19 14.83
N GLY A 89 6.06 -8.02 15.41
CA GLY A 89 7.39 -7.49 15.70
C GLY A 89 8.04 -6.81 14.49
N PRO A 90 9.01 -5.90 14.75
CA PRO A 90 9.60 -5.07 13.69
C PRO A 90 10.38 -5.87 12.63
N GLU A 91 11.09 -6.90 13.01
CA GLU A 91 11.87 -7.73 12.06
C GLU A 91 10.98 -8.47 11.07
N GLU A 92 9.90 -9.08 11.56
CA GLU A 92 8.97 -9.80 10.69
C GLU A 92 8.09 -8.82 9.90
N ALA A 93 7.75 -7.65 10.45
CA ALA A 93 7.04 -6.60 9.74
C ALA A 93 7.83 -6.11 8.52
N ASN A 94 9.15 -5.90 8.64
CA ASN A 94 10.01 -5.49 7.52
C ASN A 94 9.99 -6.47 6.34
N LYS A 95 9.79 -7.76 6.58
CA LYS A 95 9.65 -8.77 5.51
C LYS A 95 8.30 -8.73 4.78
N ARG A 96 7.35 -7.97 5.31
CA ARG A 96 5.98 -7.87 4.80
C ARG A 96 5.63 -6.49 4.26
N ILE A 97 6.62 -5.61 4.14
CA ILE A 97 6.47 -4.28 3.56
C ILE A 97 7.18 -4.25 2.21
N TYR A 98 6.48 -3.75 1.21
CA TYR A 98 6.96 -3.52 -0.14
C TYR A 98 6.79 -2.04 -0.46
N ALA A 99 7.72 -1.45 -1.19
CA ALA A 99 7.61 -0.07 -1.62
C ALA A 99 7.61 0.03 -3.15
N THR A 100 6.57 0.64 -3.71
CA THR A 100 6.53 1.01 -5.13
C THR A 100 6.79 2.51 -5.23
N THR A 101 7.97 2.89 -5.71
CA THR A 101 8.45 4.27 -5.60
C THR A 101 9.40 4.64 -6.74
N ASP A 102 10.05 5.79 -6.64
CA ASP A 102 11.10 6.21 -7.58
C ASP A 102 12.31 5.26 -7.52
N ARG A 103 13.06 5.18 -8.62
CA ARG A 103 14.24 4.33 -8.73
C ARG A 103 15.36 4.70 -7.74
N ALA A 104 15.59 6.01 -7.55
CA ALA A 104 16.76 6.52 -6.84
C ALA A 104 16.46 7.66 -5.86
N LYS A 105 15.29 8.29 -5.95
CA LYS A 105 14.98 9.54 -5.24
C LYS A 105 13.73 9.40 -4.37
N GLY A 106 13.56 10.37 -3.47
CA GLY A 106 12.38 10.49 -2.63
C GLY A 106 12.51 9.82 -1.26
N THR A 107 11.70 10.30 -0.33
CA THR A 107 11.74 9.86 1.06
C THR A 107 11.35 8.40 1.24
N LEU A 108 10.41 7.90 0.44
CA LEU A 108 10.00 6.48 0.49
C LEU A 108 11.13 5.57 0.00
N LYS A 109 11.86 5.97 -1.07
CA LYS A 109 13.02 5.21 -1.56
C LYS A 109 14.11 5.13 -0.49
N GLN A 110 14.47 6.25 0.12
CA GLN A 110 15.46 6.30 1.19
C GLN A 110 15.06 5.42 2.37
N LEU A 111 13.80 5.47 2.77
CA LEU A 111 13.28 4.64 3.86
C LEU A 111 13.32 3.16 3.50
N ALA A 112 12.90 2.79 2.29
CA ALA A 112 12.90 1.41 1.82
C ALA A 112 14.31 0.82 1.79
N ASP A 113 15.28 1.59 1.30
CA ASP A 113 16.69 1.17 1.28
C ASP A 113 17.26 1.00 2.70
N ALA A 114 16.97 1.94 3.60
CA ALA A 114 17.41 1.87 4.99
C ALA A 114 16.81 0.68 5.76
N GLN A 115 15.61 0.26 5.41
CA GLN A 115 14.92 -0.86 6.06
C GLN A 115 15.09 -2.21 5.32
N GLY A 116 15.71 -2.20 4.13
CA GLY A 116 15.89 -3.38 3.29
C GLY A 116 14.58 -3.91 2.67
N TRP A 117 13.59 -3.04 2.44
CA TRP A 117 12.34 -3.48 1.82
C TRP A 117 12.49 -3.74 0.33
N PRO A 118 11.85 -4.78 -0.22
CA PRO A 118 11.74 -4.96 -1.66
C PRO A 118 11.09 -3.73 -2.31
N THR A 119 11.69 -3.25 -3.42
CA THR A 119 11.20 -2.07 -4.13
C THR A 119 10.78 -2.41 -5.56
N PHE A 120 9.67 -1.81 -5.99
CA PHE A 120 9.23 -1.75 -7.38
C PHE A 120 9.36 -0.31 -7.89
N VAL A 121 9.72 -0.14 -9.14
CA VAL A 121 10.05 1.17 -9.71
C VAL A 121 8.87 1.74 -10.51
N VAL A 122 8.46 2.95 -10.17
CA VAL A 122 7.63 3.78 -11.05
C VAL A 122 8.58 4.41 -12.08
N PRO A 123 8.35 4.25 -13.41
CA PRO A 123 9.24 4.79 -14.42
C PRO A 123 9.48 6.29 -14.29
N ASP A 124 10.67 6.74 -14.65
CA ASP A 124 11.10 8.14 -14.44
C ASP A 124 10.28 9.15 -15.25
N ASP A 125 9.88 8.75 -16.46
CA ASP A 125 9.08 9.53 -17.41
C ASP A 125 7.58 9.49 -17.15
N VAL A 126 7.12 8.68 -16.18
CA VAL A 126 5.70 8.57 -15.81
C VAL A 126 5.41 9.44 -14.60
N GLY A 127 4.59 10.47 -14.78
CA GLY A 127 4.06 11.25 -13.67
C GLY A 127 3.08 10.44 -12.81
N GLY A 128 3.01 10.73 -11.50
CA GLY A 128 2.21 9.96 -10.56
C GLY A 128 0.75 9.72 -10.96
N ARG A 129 0.10 10.72 -11.57
CA ARG A 129 -1.28 10.60 -12.07
C ARG A 129 -1.43 9.71 -13.31
N TYR A 130 -0.35 9.45 -14.02
CA TYR A 130 -0.32 8.65 -15.25
C TYR A 130 0.17 7.22 -15.00
N SER A 131 0.52 6.87 -13.76
CA SER A 131 1.04 5.56 -13.39
C SER A 131 -0.06 4.49 -13.19
N VAL A 132 -1.23 4.70 -13.78
CA VAL A 132 -2.41 3.86 -13.57
C VAL A 132 -2.18 2.39 -13.93
N LEU A 133 -1.43 2.12 -15.00
CA LEU A 133 -1.14 0.78 -15.50
C LEU A 133 0.36 0.54 -15.77
N THR A 134 1.23 1.26 -15.09
CA THR A 134 2.69 1.08 -15.24
C THR A 134 3.30 0.26 -14.12
#